data_5dea99e0f4dba6b6f87bfd226dbbe871
#
_entry.id   5dea99e0f4dba6b6f87bfd226dbbe871
#
_cell.length_a   1.000
_cell.length_b   1.000
_cell.length_c   1.000
_cell.angle_alpha   90.00
_cell.angle_beta   90.00
_cell.angle_gamma   90.00
#
_symmetry.space_group_name_H-M   'P 1'
#
loop_
_entity.id
_entity.type
_entity.pdbx_description
1 polymer ?
#
loop_
_entity_poly.entity_id
_entity_poly.type
_entity_poly.pdbx_seq_one_letter_code
_entity_poly.pdbx_strand_id
1 'polypeptide(L)'
;MARRSFNLSARNLIYRLRRFKDILDNELKDEILKNEDIIIQMIVEEQLYEQGIEGRGKKKSGYAPYSPRTIKKKIRKGQPYDRVTLRDTGEFHASLHIEFDDDGFYITSTDDKAPYLLKKYGKTIFRLTNENLKTLLNNYIRPSLKEKMINYIKNG
;
A
#
# COMPACT_ATOMS: atom_id res chain seq x y z
N MET A 1 -22.45 -43.74 22.09
CA MET A 1 -21.90 -42.56 21.44
C MET A 1 -20.62 -42.89 20.71
N ALA A 2 -20.66 -42.94 19.39
CA ALA A 2 -19.48 -43.28 18.61
C ALA A 2 -18.51 -42.08 18.51
N ARG A 3 -17.31 -42.19 19.07
CA ARG A 3 -16.23 -41.24 18.87
C ARG A 3 -15.82 -41.31 17.40
N ARG A 4 -16.14 -40.30 16.60
CA ARG A 4 -15.56 -40.14 15.27
C ARG A 4 -14.04 -39.96 15.43
N SER A 5 -13.28 -41.01 15.13
CA SER A 5 -11.84 -40.93 15.03
C SER A 5 -11.52 -40.09 13.79
N PHE A 6 -11.03 -38.90 13.98
CA PHE A 6 -10.46 -38.08 12.90
C PHE A 6 -9.14 -38.69 12.47
N ASN A 7 -9.18 -39.58 11.51
CA ASN A 7 -7.96 -40.07 10.84
C ASN A 7 -7.48 -38.97 9.89
N LEU A 8 -6.74 -38.00 10.41
CA LEU A 8 -6.04 -37.00 9.60
C LEU A 8 -4.83 -37.68 8.94
N SER A 9 -5.02 -38.24 7.74
CA SER A 9 -3.85 -38.61 6.93
C SER A 9 -3.04 -37.34 6.62
N ALA A 10 -1.71 -37.45 6.54
CA ALA A 10 -0.84 -36.33 6.18
C ALA A 10 -1.28 -35.63 4.88
N ARG A 11 -1.82 -36.42 3.92
CA ARG A 11 -2.38 -35.88 2.66
C ARG A 11 -3.59 -34.96 2.91
N ASN A 12 -4.51 -35.36 3.76
CA ASN A 12 -5.70 -34.57 4.09
C ASN A 12 -5.31 -33.28 4.83
N LEU A 13 -4.32 -33.33 5.71
CA LEU A 13 -3.81 -32.15 6.39
C LEU A 13 -3.17 -31.17 5.39
N ILE A 14 -2.31 -31.65 4.51
CA ILE A 14 -1.68 -30.83 3.47
C ILE A 14 -2.74 -30.18 2.55
N TYR A 15 -3.76 -30.94 2.13
CA TYR A 15 -4.86 -30.42 1.31
C TYR A 15 -5.62 -29.30 2.03
N ARG A 16 -5.96 -29.49 3.30
CA ARG A 16 -6.67 -28.48 4.11
C ARG A 16 -5.82 -27.23 4.31
N LEU A 17 -4.52 -27.38 4.57
CA LEU A 17 -3.60 -26.23 4.71
C LEU A 17 -3.45 -25.45 3.42
N ARG A 18 -3.35 -26.11 2.27
CA ARG A 18 -3.31 -25.43 0.97
C ARG A 18 -4.59 -24.64 0.72
N ARG A 19 -5.75 -25.27 0.89
CA ARG A 19 -7.05 -24.61 0.73
C ARG A 19 -7.21 -23.42 1.69
N PHE A 20 -6.76 -23.56 2.92
CA PHE A 20 -6.78 -22.45 3.89
C PHE A 20 -5.88 -21.29 3.44
N LYS A 21 -4.68 -21.60 2.93
CA LYS A 21 -3.79 -20.59 2.37
C LYS A 21 -4.44 -19.85 1.20
N ASP A 22 -5.02 -20.56 0.24
CA ASP A 22 -5.66 -19.95 -0.93
C ASP A 22 -6.81 -19.01 -0.52
N ILE A 23 -7.60 -19.42 0.49
CA ILE A 23 -8.67 -18.56 1.04
C ILE A 23 -8.07 -17.31 1.70
N LEU A 24 -7.02 -17.48 2.51
CA LEU A 24 -6.37 -16.36 3.18
C LEU A 24 -5.76 -15.37 2.18
N ASP A 25 -5.14 -15.85 1.13
CA ASP A 25 -4.54 -15.01 0.09
C ASP A 25 -5.62 -14.20 -0.66
N ASN A 26 -6.76 -14.81 -0.98
CA ASN A 26 -7.89 -14.13 -1.60
C ASN A 26 -8.52 -13.06 -0.67
N GLU A 27 -8.76 -13.42 0.59
CA GLU A 27 -9.31 -12.48 1.58
C GLU A 27 -8.35 -11.30 1.85
N LEU A 28 -7.04 -11.55 1.85
CA LEU A 28 -6.04 -10.50 1.98
C LEU A 28 -6.07 -9.56 0.78
N LYS A 29 -6.18 -10.10 -0.43
CA LYS A 29 -6.31 -9.32 -1.66
C LYS A 29 -7.54 -8.42 -1.63
N ASP A 30 -8.69 -8.98 -1.25
CA ASP A 30 -9.95 -8.24 -1.14
C ASP A 30 -9.86 -7.12 -0.09
N GLU A 31 -9.22 -7.38 1.06
CA GLU A 31 -9.02 -6.35 2.08
C GLU A 31 -8.06 -5.24 1.62
N ILE A 32 -7.02 -5.56 0.85
CA ILE A 32 -6.13 -4.55 0.27
C ILE A 32 -6.90 -3.68 -0.73
N LEU A 33 -7.66 -4.27 -1.64
CA LEU A 33 -8.50 -3.53 -2.60
C LEU A 33 -9.53 -2.64 -1.92
N LYS A 34 -10.19 -3.16 -0.90
CA LYS A 34 -11.17 -2.40 -0.11
C LYS A 34 -10.56 -1.17 0.58
N ASN A 35 -9.28 -1.23 0.90
CA ASN A 35 -8.56 -0.15 1.55
C ASN A 35 -7.62 0.61 0.59
N GLU A 36 -7.77 0.46 -0.72
CA GLU A 36 -6.92 1.11 -1.72
C GLU A 36 -6.88 2.62 -1.53
N ASP A 37 -8.01 3.27 -1.37
CA ASP A 37 -8.09 4.72 -1.18
C ASP A 37 -7.29 5.17 0.06
N ILE A 38 -7.36 4.41 1.15
CA ILE A 38 -6.61 4.69 2.39
C ILE A 38 -5.11 4.53 2.14
N ILE A 39 -4.70 3.48 1.44
CA ILE A 39 -3.29 3.22 1.11
C ILE A 39 -2.74 4.35 0.23
N ILE A 40 -3.48 4.74 -0.80
CA ILE A 40 -3.08 5.83 -1.70
C ILE A 40 -3.04 7.16 -0.94
N GLN A 41 -4.03 7.45 -0.09
CA GLN A 41 -4.05 8.66 0.75
C GLN A 41 -2.83 8.74 1.68
N MET A 42 -2.46 7.66 2.34
CA MET A 42 -1.26 7.60 3.19
C MET A 42 0.02 7.99 2.40
N ILE A 43 0.13 7.56 1.14
CA ILE A 43 1.28 7.91 0.30
C ILE A 43 1.19 9.36 -0.18
N VAL A 44 0.05 9.75 -0.72
CA VAL A 44 -0.13 11.03 -1.41
C VAL A 44 -0.16 12.19 -0.42
N GLU A 45 -1.05 12.13 0.56
CA GLU A 45 -1.26 13.27 1.46
C GLU A 45 -0.27 13.24 2.62
N GLU A 46 -0.13 12.13 3.32
CA GLU A 46 0.71 12.09 4.52
C GLU A 46 2.21 12.07 4.18
N GLN A 47 2.64 11.19 3.27
CA GLN A 47 4.07 11.01 2.99
C GLN A 47 4.60 12.03 1.98
N LEU A 48 3.96 12.16 0.81
CA LEU A 48 4.49 13.00 -0.26
C LEU A 48 4.13 14.47 -0.06
N TYR A 49 2.87 14.78 0.26
CA TYR A 49 2.42 16.15 0.35
C TYR A 49 2.81 16.80 1.67
N GLU A 50 2.42 16.22 2.82
CA GLU A 50 2.65 16.82 4.11
C GLU A 50 4.11 16.70 4.57
N GLN A 51 4.73 15.52 4.42
CA GLN A 51 6.06 15.26 4.97
C GLN A 51 7.16 15.35 3.92
N GLY A 52 6.84 15.21 2.63
CA GLY A 52 7.83 15.13 1.55
C GLY A 52 8.75 13.91 1.72
N ILE A 53 8.18 12.76 2.08
CA ILE A 53 8.92 11.52 2.31
C ILE A 53 8.64 10.48 1.23
N GLU A 54 9.59 9.59 1.04
CA GLU A 54 9.47 8.39 0.22
C GLU A 54 9.38 7.18 1.12
N GLY A 55 8.62 6.18 0.81
CA GLY A 55 8.34 4.95 1.57
C GLY A 55 9.43 4.34 2.47
N ARG A 56 10.60 4.98 2.63
CA ARG A 56 11.66 4.62 3.56
C ARG A 56 11.69 5.45 4.84
N GLY A 57 10.69 6.31 5.05
CA GLY A 57 10.64 7.17 6.23
C GLY A 57 11.69 8.29 6.26
N LYS A 58 12.34 8.57 5.13
CA LYS A 58 13.32 9.68 5.00
C LYS A 58 12.71 10.83 4.24
N LYS A 59 12.83 12.05 4.76
CA LYS A 59 12.51 13.26 4.01
C LYS A 59 13.42 13.36 2.79
N LYS A 60 12.92 13.82 1.67
CA LYS A 60 13.68 14.16 0.46
C LYS A 60 14.55 15.41 0.63
N SER A 61 15.07 15.65 1.84
CA SER A 61 15.88 16.84 2.15
C SER A 61 17.26 16.87 1.48
N GLY A 62 17.69 15.77 0.86
CA GLY A 62 18.96 15.72 0.15
C GLY A 62 18.87 16.08 -1.33
N TYR A 63 17.69 16.25 -1.89
CA TYR A 63 17.54 16.77 -3.25
C TYR A 63 17.51 18.29 -3.18
N ALA A 64 18.27 18.89 -4.08
CA ALA A 64 18.23 20.33 -4.26
C ALA A 64 16.78 20.82 -4.26
N PRO A 65 16.49 21.87 -3.50
CA PRO A 65 15.16 22.44 -3.50
C PRO A 65 14.74 22.71 -4.93
N TYR A 66 13.47 22.78 -5.18
CA TYR A 66 12.94 23.17 -6.48
C TYR A 66 13.71 24.35 -7.08
N SER A 67 13.83 24.41 -8.40
CA SER A 67 14.40 25.57 -9.06
C SER A 67 13.66 26.86 -8.65
N PRO A 68 14.29 28.04 -8.69
CA PRO A 68 13.64 29.30 -8.34
C PRO A 68 12.32 29.52 -9.10
N ARG A 69 12.26 29.09 -10.35
CA ARG A 69 11.04 29.15 -11.17
C ARG A 69 9.93 28.25 -10.60
N THR A 70 10.27 27.06 -10.18
CA THR A 70 9.33 26.10 -9.57
C THR A 70 8.83 26.62 -8.22
N ILE A 71 9.72 27.18 -7.40
CA ILE A 71 9.35 27.80 -6.11
C ILE A 71 8.31 28.91 -6.33
N LYS A 72 8.57 29.86 -7.24
CA LYS A 72 7.63 30.91 -7.58
C LYS A 72 6.27 30.38 -8.06
N LYS A 73 6.27 29.28 -8.84
CA LYS A 73 5.04 28.62 -9.30
C LYS A 73 4.25 28.02 -8.13
N LYS A 74 4.95 27.32 -7.21
CA LYS A 74 4.34 26.71 -6.03
C LYS A 74 3.76 27.73 -5.07
N ILE A 75 4.48 28.81 -4.80
CA ILE A 75 3.98 29.93 -3.98
C ILE A 75 2.67 30.51 -4.56
N ARG A 76 2.63 30.75 -5.87
CA ARG A 76 1.40 31.24 -6.54
C ARG A 76 0.23 30.26 -6.45
N LYS A 77 0.50 28.96 -6.34
CA LYS A 77 -0.50 27.91 -6.19
C LYS A 77 -0.85 27.60 -4.72
N GLY A 78 -0.23 28.28 -3.75
CA GLY A 78 -0.37 27.95 -2.32
C GLY A 78 0.14 26.55 -1.96
N GLN A 79 1.11 26.03 -2.72
CA GLN A 79 1.65 24.68 -2.52
C GLN A 79 2.98 24.72 -1.73
N PRO A 80 3.28 23.67 -0.93
CA PRO A 80 4.56 23.57 -0.26
C PRO A 80 5.73 23.61 -1.25
N TYR A 81 6.74 24.41 -0.93
CA TYR A 81 7.94 24.59 -1.74
C TYR A 81 9.25 24.23 -1.00
N ASP A 82 9.13 23.95 0.29
CA ASP A 82 10.21 23.56 1.20
C ASP A 82 10.56 22.07 1.14
N ARG A 83 9.75 21.30 0.45
CA ARG A 83 9.87 19.84 0.30
C ARG A 83 9.35 19.38 -1.06
N VAL A 84 9.82 18.16 -1.47
CA VAL A 84 9.39 17.57 -2.73
C VAL A 84 8.08 16.83 -2.53
N THR A 85 6.98 17.41 -3.03
CA THR A 85 5.62 16.85 -2.89
C THR A 85 5.18 16.03 -4.09
N LEU A 86 5.89 16.07 -5.20
CA LEU A 86 5.50 15.49 -6.50
C LEU A 86 4.13 15.99 -7.01
N ARG A 87 3.60 17.09 -6.45
CA ARG A 87 2.31 17.67 -6.81
C ARG A 87 2.51 18.96 -7.60
N ASP A 88 2.04 19.02 -8.84
CA ASP A 88 1.90 20.25 -9.62
C ASP A 88 0.42 20.53 -9.92
N THR A 89 -0.20 19.71 -10.77
CA THR A 89 -1.65 19.72 -11.05
C THR A 89 -2.42 18.76 -10.15
N GLY A 90 -1.77 17.72 -9.66
CA GLY A 90 -2.39 16.63 -8.91
C GLY A 90 -2.60 15.36 -9.75
N GLU A 91 -2.43 15.44 -11.07
CA GLU A 91 -2.64 14.31 -11.98
C GLU A 91 -1.83 13.07 -11.58
N PHE A 92 -0.53 13.23 -11.28
CA PHE A 92 0.30 12.12 -10.80
C PHE A 92 -0.25 11.48 -9.52
N HIS A 93 -0.70 12.28 -8.55
CA HIS A 93 -1.28 11.77 -7.31
C HIS A 93 -2.59 11.03 -7.57
N ALA A 94 -3.45 11.57 -8.44
CA ALA A 94 -4.74 10.97 -8.79
C ALA A 94 -4.62 9.71 -9.67
N SER A 95 -3.46 9.47 -10.27
CA SER A 95 -3.20 8.31 -11.12
C SER A 95 -2.63 7.11 -10.38
N LEU A 96 -2.34 7.24 -9.08
CA LEU A 96 -1.82 6.14 -8.27
C LEU A 96 -2.91 5.10 -8.03
N HIS A 97 -2.55 3.83 -8.17
CA HIS A 97 -3.45 2.70 -7.95
C HIS A 97 -2.66 1.45 -7.57
N ILE A 98 -3.36 0.43 -7.10
CA ILE A 98 -2.78 -0.85 -6.71
C ILE A 98 -2.93 -1.85 -7.84
N GLU A 99 -1.86 -2.57 -8.14
CA GLU A 99 -1.85 -3.75 -8.99
C GLU A 99 -1.34 -4.97 -8.21
N PHE A 100 -1.75 -6.16 -8.66
CA PHE A 100 -1.33 -7.43 -8.08
C PHE A 100 -0.50 -8.24 -9.07
N ASP A 101 0.51 -8.91 -8.55
CA ASP A 101 1.30 -9.92 -9.24
C ASP A 101 1.40 -11.19 -8.40
N ASP A 102 2.24 -12.15 -8.82
CA ASP A 102 2.43 -13.42 -8.13
C ASP A 102 3.13 -13.27 -6.76
N ASP A 103 3.87 -12.17 -6.56
CA ASP A 103 4.62 -11.89 -5.34
C ASP A 103 3.80 -11.06 -4.32
N GLY A 104 2.64 -10.50 -4.73
CA GLY A 104 1.78 -9.70 -3.87
C GLY A 104 1.13 -8.51 -4.57
N PHE A 105 1.18 -7.33 -3.95
CA PHE A 105 0.67 -6.11 -4.55
C PHE A 105 1.75 -5.03 -4.63
N TYR A 106 1.63 -4.17 -5.59
CA TYR A 106 2.47 -2.99 -5.73
C TYR A 106 1.64 -1.77 -6.14
N ILE A 107 2.16 -0.60 -5.87
CA ILE A 107 1.53 0.66 -6.23
C ILE A 107 2.19 1.19 -7.48
N THR A 108 1.40 1.61 -8.43
CA THR A 108 1.84 2.13 -9.72
C THR A 108 1.06 3.39 -10.11
N SER A 109 1.32 3.93 -11.28
CA SER A 109 0.70 5.17 -11.76
C SER A 109 0.52 5.10 -13.27
N THR A 110 -0.62 5.57 -13.75
CA THR A 110 -0.92 5.73 -15.19
C THR A 110 -0.48 7.10 -15.75
N ASP A 111 0.11 7.99 -14.92
CA ASP A 111 0.61 9.30 -15.39
C ASP A 111 1.86 9.14 -16.25
N ASP A 112 1.89 9.77 -17.43
CA ASP A 112 3.02 9.74 -18.35
C ASP A 112 4.34 10.27 -17.74
N LYS A 113 4.26 11.04 -16.66
CA LYS A 113 5.43 11.55 -15.91
C LYS A 113 6.01 10.52 -14.95
N ALA A 114 5.27 9.44 -14.63
CA ALA A 114 5.71 8.43 -13.66
C ALA A 114 7.09 7.85 -13.97
N PRO A 115 7.46 7.49 -15.23
CA PRO A 115 8.81 6.99 -15.53
C PRO A 115 9.92 7.99 -15.20
N TYR A 116 9.68 9.31 -15.41
CA TYR A 116 10.64 10.36 -15.07
C TYR A 116 10.78 10.52 -13.55
N LEU A 117 9.66 10.45 -12.84
CA LEU A 117 9.67 10.55 -11.38
C LEU A 117 10.35 9.33 -10.76
N LEU A 118 10.10 8.13 -11.28
CA LEU A 118 10.79 6.91 -10.87
C LEU A 118 12.31 6.97 -11.14
N LYS A 119 12.71 7.46 -12.31
CA LYS A 119 14.14 7.64 -12.62
C LYS A 119 14.81 8.63 -11.67
N LYS A 120 14.15 9.72 -11.33
CA LYS A 120 14.70 10.79 -10.49
C LYS A 120 14.67 10.47 -9.01
N TYR A 121 13.60 9.86 -8.51
CA TYR A 121 13.36 9.70 -7.08
C TYR A 121 13.39 8.24 -6.60
N GLY A 122 13.41 7.29 -7.54
CA GLY A 122 13.44 5.86 -7.26
C GLY A 122 12.05 5.29 -6.95
N LYS A 123 11.96 3.95 -6.91
CA LYS A 123 10.71 3.22 -6.66
C LYS A 123 10.11 3.46 -5.26
N THR A 124 10.88 4.05 -4.37
CA THR A 124 10.45 4.30 -2.98
C THR A 124 9.33 5.33 -2.85
N ILE A 125 9.09 6.14 -3.89
CA ILE A 125 7.96 7.09 -3.92
C ILE A 125 6.59 6.40 -3.92
N PHE A 126 6.54 5.11 -4.24
CA PHE A 126 5.34 4.26 -4.26
C PHE A 126 5.23 3.34 -3.03
N ARG A 127 6.09 3.50 -2.04
CA ARG A 127 6.09 2.63 -0.87
C ARG A 127 5.53 3.34 0.35
N LEU A 128 4.76 2.61 1.14
CA LEU A 128 4.40 3.04 2.47
C LEU A 128 5.64 3.12 3.37
N THR A 129 5.68 4.11 4.24
CA THR A 129 6.62 4.11 5.36
C THR A 129 6.32 2.94 6.29
N ASN A 130 7.31 2.55 7.10
CA ASN A 130 7.10 1.49 8.10
C ASN A 130 5.99 1.85 9.10
N GLU A 131 5.82 3.14 9.38
CA GLU A 131 4.78 3.65 10.29
C GLU A 131 3.39 3.50 9.66
N ASN A 132 3.22 3.97 8.42
CA ASN A 132 1.96 3.84 7.69
C ASN A 132 1.63 2.37 7.40
N LEU A 133 2.63 1.53 7.09
CA LEU A 133 2.41 0.10 6.95
C LEU A 133 1.91 -0.55 8.24
N LYS A 134 2.48 -0.19 9.40
CA LYS A 134 1.99 -0.69 10.70
C LYS A 134 0.57 -0.22 10.98
N THR A 135 0.26 1.04 10.69
CA THR A 135 -1.08 1.60 10.85
C THR A 135 -2.08 0.86 9.97
N LEU A 136 -1.76 0.67 8.68
CA LEU A 136 -2.59 -0.10 7.75
C LEU A 136 -2.85 -1.52 8.26
N LEU A 137 -1.78 -2.24 8.63
CA LEU A 137 -1.91 -3.62 9.08
C LEU A 137 -2.71 -3.75 10.39
N ASN A 138 -2.48 -2.88 11.37
CA ASN A 138 -3.08 -3.02 12.68
C ASN A 138 -4.52 -2.52 12.73
N ASN A 139 -4.83 -1.45 12.02
CA ASN A 139 -6.12 -0.77 12.14
C ASN A 139 -7.13 -1.22 11.07
N TYR A 140 -6.66 -1.70 9.91
CA TYR A 140 -7.52 -2.01 8.78
C TYR A 140 -7.47 -3.49 8.38
N ILE A 141 -6.29 -4.06 8.12
CA ILE A 141 -6.17 -5.39 7.53
C ILE A 141 -6.39 -6.50 8.58
N ARG A 142 -5.63 -6.49 9.68
CA ARG A 142 -5.67 -7.58 10.67
C ARG A 142 -7.02 -7.77 11.35
N PRO A 143 -7.75 -6.72 11.77
CA PRO A 143 -9.05 -6.90 12.42
C PRO A 143 -10.04 -7.61 11.50
N SER A 144 -10.15 -7.17 10.25
CA SER A 144 -11.06 -7.73 9.27
C SER A 144 -10.70 -9.17 8.90
N LEU A 145 -9.44 -9.45 8.60
CA LEU A 145 -8.99 -10.82 8.31
C LEU A 145 -9.22 -11.76 9.48
N LYS A 146 -8.95 -11.32 10.71
CA LYS A 146 -9.19 -12.13 11.91
C LYS A 146 -10.65 -12.54 12.04
N GLU A 147 -11.57 -11.61 11.85
CA GLU A 147 -13.01 -11.86 11.90
C GLU A 147 -13.44 -12.87 10.84
N LYS A 148 -13.03 -12.67 9.58
CA LYS A 148 -13.33 -13.57 8.47
C LYS A 148 -12.78 -14.98 8.69
N MET A 149 -11.55 -15.10 9.18
CA MET A 149 -10.93 -16.39 9.45
C MET A 149 -11.62 -17.14 10.61
N ILE A 150 -12.02 -16.44 11.68
CA ILE A 150 -12.79 -17.03 12.77
C ILE A 150 -14.13 -17.58 12.25
N ASN A 151 -14.83 -16.80 11.43
CA ASN A 151 -16.10 -17.20 10.83
C ASN A 151 -15.93 -18.41 9.91
N TYR A 152 -14.87 -18.44 9.11
CA TYR A 152 -14.55 -19.60 8.26
C TYR A 152 -14.31 -20.87 9.10
N ILE A 153 -13.53 -20.79 10.18
CA ILE A 153 -13.22 -21.95 11.04
C ILE A 153 -14.46 -22.46 11.77
N LYS A 154 -15.38 -21.56 12.17
CA LYS A 154 -16.61 -21.95 12.89
C LYS A 154 -17.66 -22.60 11.98
N ASN A 155 -17.72 -22.21 10.71
CA ASN A 155 -18.74 -22.60 9.76
C ASN A 155 -18.27 -23.65 8.72
N GLY A 156 -16.99 -23.96 8.65
CA GLY A 156 -16.37 -24.97 7.77
C GLY A 156 -16.00 -26.24 8.50
#